data_95e000087a11a097e07b20e7af0518c0
#
_entry.id   95e000087a11a097e07b20e7af0518c0
#
_cell.length_a   1.000
_cell.length_b   1.000
_cell.length_c   1.000
_cell.angle_alpha   90.00
_cell.angle_beta   90.00
_cell.angle_gamma   90.00
#
_symmetry.space_group_name_H-M   'P 1'
#
loop_
_entity.id
_entity.type
_entity.pdbx_description
1 polymer ?
#
loop_
_entity_poly.entity_id
_entity_poly.type
_entity_poly.pdbx_seq_one_letter_code
_entity_poly.pdbx_strand_id
1 'polypeptide(L)'
;MAANWMRRTIMVAACASAALLAACGSSTTESAISPQRFIAFGDAMNDVGQNGSRYTVNDGSVNNWTLQVVANYGKSLTPVSAGGLSYATGNARVSAKPDAAGNASTRTVTEQIDAFLASGSFAATDVVMVSGGVSDGIAGMAAVNAGTCLLYTSDAA
;
A
#
# COMPACT_ATOMS: atom_id res chain seq x y z
N MET A 1 -34.28 -38.22 39.50
CA MET A 1 -32.79 -38.16 39.39
C MET A 1 -32.31 -37.92 37.95
N ALA A 2 -32.96 -38.43 36.94
CA ALA A 2 -32.55 -38.28 35.52
C ALA A 2 -32.54 -36.85 34.98
N ALA A 3 -33.55 -36.04 35.40
CA ALA A 3 -33.66 -34.64 34.90
C ALA A 3 -32.51 -33.70 35.33
N ASN A 4 -31.89 -33.95 36.48
CA ASN A 4 -30.77 -33.13 36.97
C ASN A 4 -29.45 -33.52 36.29
N TRP A 5 -29.32 -34.78 35.85
CA TRP A 5 -28.14 -35.23 35.13
C TRP A 5 -28.13 -34.67 33.70
N MET A 6 -29.29 -34.70 33.04
CA MET A 6 -29.44 -34.17 31.68
C MET A 6 -29.18 -32.62 31.65
N ARG A 7 -29.62 -31.85 32.65
CA ARG A 7 -29.35 -30.45 32.77
C ARG A 7 -27.84 -30.15 32.98
N ARG A 8 -27.15 -31.01 33.74
CA ARG A 8 -25.68 -30.84 33.95
C ARG A 8 -24.90 -31.16 32.69
N THR A 9 -25.27 -32.18 31.92
CA THR A 9 -24.60 -32.50 30.65
C THR A 9 -24.83 -31.42 29.58
N ILE A 10 -26.02 -30.83 29.49
CA ILE A 10 -26.30 -29.72 28.57
C ILE A 10 -25.51 -28.45 28.95
N MET A 11 -25.40 -28.13 30.24
CA MET A 11 -24.60 -26.98 30.69
C MET A 11 -23.11 -27.17 30.41
N VAL A 12 -22.56 -28.37 30.64
CA VAL A 12 -21.16 -28.66 30.34
C VAL A 12 -20.87 -28.58 28.84
N ALA A 13 -21.78 -29.12 28.01
CA ALA A 13 -21.67 -29.02 26.55
C ALA A 13 -21.77 -27.56 26.04
N ALA A 14 -22.65 -26.76 26.63
CA ALA A 14 -22.78 -25.33 26.28
C ALA A 14 -21.55 -24.51 26.69
N CYS A 15 -20.96 -24.80 27.86
CA CYS A 15 -19.72 -24.13 28.28
C CYS A 15 -18.53 -24.56 27.43
N ALA A 16 -18.43 -25.83 27.02
CA ALA A 16 -17.38 -26.32 26.15
C ALA A 16 -17.45 -25.70 24.75
N SER A 17 -18.66 -25.55 24.17
CA SER A 17 -18.83 -24.88 22.87
C SER A 17 -18.55 -23.37 22.95
N ALA A 18 -18.88 -22.69 24.04
CA ALA A 18 -18.55 -21.30 24.26
C ALA A 18 -17.03 -21.06 24.39
N ALA A 19 -16.30 -22.01 25.02
CA ALA A 19 -14.85 -21.94 25.15
C ALA A 19 -14.15 -22.16 23.78
N LEU A 20 -14.70 -23.03 22.92
CA LEU A 20 -14.18 -23.23 21.58
C LEU A 20 -14.41 -22.02 20.65
N LEU A 21 -15.51 -21.28 20.83
CA LEU A 21 -15.76 -20.05 20.08
C LEU A 21 -14.86 -18.90 20.55
N ALA A 22 -14.49 -18.86 21.81
CA ALA A 22 -13.55 -17.90 22.34
C ALA A 22 -12.10 -18.17 21.89
N ALA A 23 -11.76 -19.40 21.52
CA ALA A 23 -10.43 -19.74 20.98
C ALA A 23 -10.20 -19.22 19.54
N CYS A 24 -11.27 -18.86 18.81
CA CYS A 24 -11.18 -18.09 17.56
C CYS A 24 -11.13 -16.57 17.78
N GLY A 25 -11.00 -16.13 19.03
CA GLY A 25 -10.82 -14.73 19.39
C GLY A 25 -9.55 -14.19 18.76
N SER A 26 -9.70 -13.11 18.02
CA SER A 26 -8.68 -12.28 17.43
C SER A 26 -7.36 -12.37 18.21
N SER A 27 -6.39 -13.10 17.67
CA SER A 27 -5.01 -12.81 18.03
C SER A 27 -4.78 -11.38 17.57
N THR A 28 -4.84 -10.43 18.49
CA THR A 28 -4.15 -9.16 18.29
C THR A 28 -2.68 -9.54 18.20
N THR A 29 -2.23 -9.88 17.00
CA THR A 29 -0.81 -9.91 16.70
C THR A 29 -0.38 -8.46 16.82
N GLU A 30 0.07 -8.09 18.02
CA GLU A 30 0.81 -6.84 18.15
C GLU A 30 1.95 -6.93 17.16
N SER A 31 2.00 -5.98 16.23
CA SER A 31 3.10 -5.92 15.28
C SER A 31 4.39 -5.83 16.08
N ALA A 32 5.29 -6.79 15.87
CA ALA A 32 6.64 -6.74 16.48
C ALA A 32 7.44 -5.53 15.97
N ILE A 33 6.91 -4.79 15.00
CA ILE A 33 7.53 -3.62 14.39
C ILE A 33 6.93 -2.36 15.03
N SER A 34 7.78 -1.49 15.54
CA SER A 34 7.42 -0.14 16.00
C SER A 34 8.00 0.90 15.02
N PRO A 35 7.32 1.19 13.92
CA PRO A 35 7.85 2.07 12.88
C PRO A 35 8.05 3.48 13.42
N GLN A 36 9.20 4.08 13.11
CA GLN A 36 9.46 5.48 13.40
C GLN A 36 9.10 6.38 12.23
N ARG A 37 9.37 5.93 10.99
CA ARG A 37 9.06 6.64 9.74
C ARG A 37 8.37 5.73 8.75
N PHE A 38 7.49 6.32 7.95
CA PHE A 38 6.92 5.71 6.77
C PHE A 38 7.40 6.48 5.56
N ILE A 39 7.88 5.75 4.56
CA ILE A 39 8.40 6.31 3.32
C ILE A 39 7.65 5.63 2.18
N ALA A 40 7.10 6.40 1.24
CA ALA A 40 6.35 5.84 0.13
C ALA A 40 6.96 6.26 -1.22
N PHE A 41 7.16 5.27 -2.09
CA PHE A 41 7.57 5.44 -3.47
C PHE A 41 6.54 4.79 -4.38
N GLY A 42 6.44 5.29 -5.60
CA GLY A 42 5.63 4.60 -6.59
C GLY A 42 4.77 5.50 -7.44
N ASP A 43 3.73 4.85 -7.94
CA ASP A 43 2.75 5.42 -8.85
C ASP A 43 1.44 5.84 -8.14
N ALA A 44 0.34 5.85 -8.87
CA ALA A 44 -0.98 6.25 -8.42
C ALA A 44 -1.45 5.53 -7.14
N MET A 45 -1.04 4.28 -6.93
CA MET A 45 -1.48 3.49 -5.77
C MET A 45 -0.96 4.05 -4.45
N ASN A 46 0.24 4.64 -4.47
CA ASN A 46 0.90 5.20 -3.29
C ASN A 46 0.84 6.73 -3.23
N ASP A 47 0.33 7.39 -4.27
CA ASP A 47 0.28 8.86 -4.31
C ASP A 47 -0.69 9.39 -3.25
N VAL A 48 -0.17 10.15 -2.29
CA VAL A 48 -0.94 10.77 -1.21
C VAL A 48 -1.27 12.24 -1.50
N GLY A 49 -1.05 12.68 -2.72
CA GLY A 49 -1.37 14.04 -3.18
C GLY A 49 -0.15 14.87 -3.55
N GLN A 50 0.86 14.28 -4.20
CA GLN A 50 2.09 14.95 -4.60
C GLN A 50 1.84 16.21 -5.44
N ASN A 51 0.84 16.14 -6.33
CA ASN A 51 0.41 17.24 -7.20
C ASN A 51 -0.95 17.83 -6.80
N GLY A 52 -1.32 17.74 -5.51
CA GLY A 52 -2.58 18.24 -4.99
C GLY A 52 -3.77 17.28 -5.16
N SER A 53 -3.61 16.19 -5.89
CA SER A 53 -4.65 15.18 -6.12
C SER A 53 -4.13 13.79 -5.81
N ARG A 54 -4.98 12.96 -5.22
CA ARG A 54 -4.72 11.53 -5.03
C ARG A 54 -5.44 10.76 -6.13
N TYR A 55 -4.75 9.87 -6.81
CA TYR A 55 -5.30 9.18 -7.97
C TYR A 55 -6.30 8.08 -7.63
N THR A 56 -6.21 7.49 -6.46
CA THR A 56 -7.09 6.38 -6.06
C THR A 56 -8.31 6.84 -5.28
N VAL A 57 -8.15 7.79 -4.34
CA VAL A 57 -9.24 8.38 -3.56
C VAL A 57 -8.95 9.86 -3.38
N ASN A 58 -9.68 10.72 -4.07
CA ASN A 58 -9.38 12.16 -4.14
C ASN A 58 -10.40 13.06 -3.46
N ASP A 59 -11.48 12.55 -2.94
CA ASP A 59 -12.53 13.33 -2.29
C ASP A 59 -12.26 13.64 -0.80
N GLY A 60 -11.21 13.07 -0.22
CA GLY A 60 -10.86 13.25 1.19
C GLY A 60 -11.74 12.47 2.18
N SER A 61 -12.77 11.77 1.72
CA SER A 61 -13.70 11.01 2.59
C SER A 61 -13.03 9.80 3.23
N VAL A 62 -12.11 9.17 2.52
CA VAL A 62 -11.35 8.02 3.00
C VAL A 62 -9.86 8.13 2.63
N ASN A 63 -9.04 7.50 3.42
CA ASN A 63 -7.62 7.36 3.12
C ASN A 63 -7.42 6.28 2.05
N ASN A 64 -6.45 6.50 1.15
CA ASN A 64 -5.94 5.42 0.33
C ASN A 64 -5.22 4.38 1.22
N TRP A 65 -4.87 3.21 0.67
CA TRP A 65 -4.29 2.13 1.46
C TRP A 65 -3.01 2.55 2.21
N THR A 66 -2.18 3.36 1.58
CA THR A 66 -0.93 3.89 2.14
C THR A 66 -1.20 4.69 3.42
N LEU A 67 -2.15 5.62 3.37
CA LEU A 67 -2.56 6.42 4.52
C LEU A 67 -3.26 5.60 5.59
N GLN A 68 -4.02 4.56 5.20
CA GLN A 68 -4.65 3.64 6.16
C GLN A 68 -3.60 2.86 6.95
N VAL A 69 -2.58 2.31 6.26
CA VAL A 69 -1.48 1.62 6.93
C VAL A 69 -0.79 2.54 7.92
N VAL A 70 -0.44 3.74 7.51
CA VAL A 70 0.25 4.72 8.38
C VAL A 70 -0.61 5.10 9.60
N ALA A 71 -1.92 5.31 9.38
CA ALA A 71 -2.86 5.65 10.44
C ALA A 71 -3.02 4.54 11.48
N ASN A 72 -2.96 3.26 11.09
CA ASN A 72 -3.00 2.13 12.01
C ASN A 72 -1.84 2.11 13.01
N TYR A 73 -0.73 2.76 12.68
CA TYR A 73 0.39 2.96 13.59
C TYR A 73 0.36 4.32 14.33
N GLY A 74 -0.74 5.06 14.23
CA GLY A 74 -0.88 6.39 14.85
C GLY A 74 0.08 7.44 14.27
N LYS A 75 0.53 7.26 13.02
CA LYS A 75 1.45 8.15 12.32
C LYS A 75 0.72 8.91 11.20
N SER A 76 1.41 9.85 10.60
CA SER A 76 0.96 10.57 9.41
C SER A 76 2.00 10.50 8.30
N LEU A 77 1.56 10.57 7.06
CA LEU A 77 2.40 10.63 5.88
C LEU A 77 1.88 11.72 4.94
N THR A 78 2.76 12.64 4.57
CA THR A 78 2.47 13.71 3.63
C THR A 78 3.39 13.62 2.41
N PRO A 79 3.01 14.21 1.26
CA PRO A 79 3.86 14.20 0.08
C PRO A 79 5.13 15.05 0.30
N VAL A 80 6.18 14.76 -0.46
CA VAL A 80 7.44 15.53 -0.42
C VAL A 80 7.19 17.00 -0.76
N SER A 81 6.26 17.30 -1.64
CA SER A 81 5.86 18.68 -1.96
C SER A 81 5.33 19.47 -0.75
N ALA A 82 4.87 18.76 0.29
CA ALA A 82 4.45 19.34 1.57
C ALA A 82 5.46 19.04 2.71
N GLY A 83 6.70 18.70 2.38
CA GLY A 83 7.77 18.44 3.35
C GLY A 83 7.72 17.06 4.01
N GLY A 84 6.95 16.11 3.48
CA GLY A 84 6.84 14.75 3.99
C GLY A 84 7.76 13.74 3.31
N LEU A 85 7.43 12.44 3.46
CA LEU A 85 8.25 11.33 2.98
C LEU A 85 7.52 10.46 1.93
N SER A 86 6.40 10.90 1.37
CA SER A 86 5.79 10.25 0.22
C SER A 86 6.31 10.88 -1.06
N TYR A 87 7.10 10.13 -1.79
CA TYR A 87 7.67 10.50 -3.10
C TYR A 87 6.78 10.03 -4.25
N ALA A 88 5.84 9.13 -3.97
CA ALA A 88 4.96 8.56 -4.96
C ALA A 88 4.20 9.64 -5.75
N THR A 89 4.09 9.45 -7.06
CA THR A 89 3.45 10.40 -7.95
C THR A 89 2.61 9.65 -8.97
N GLY A 90 1.36 10.05 -9.15
CA GLY A 90 0.46 9.46 -10.14
C GLY A 90 1.10 9.42 -11.53
N ASN A 91 0.80 8.38 -12.29
CA ASN A 91 1.34 8.07 -13.62
C ASN A 91 2.84 7.74 -13.67
N ALA A 92 3.58 7.79 -12.58
CA ALA A 92 5.02 7.48 -12.57
C ALA A 92 5.26 6.05 -13.06
N ARG A 93 6.20 5.88 -13.98
CA ARG A 93 6.70 4.58 -14.44
C ARG A 93 7.90 4.15 -13.60
N VAL A 94 8.22 2.86 -13.65
CA VAL A 94 9.32 2.34 -12.82
C VAL A 94 10.65 3.03 -13.17
N SER A 95 11.04 3.05 -14.43
CA SER A 95 12.33 3.62 -14.86
C SER A 95 12.25 4.42 -16.17
N ALA A 96 11.14 4.32 -16.91
CA ALA A 96 11.00 4.93 -18.22
C ALA A 96 10.28 6.29 -18.16
N LYS A 97 10.57 7.15 -19.13
CA LYS A 97 9.90 8.42 -19.41
C LYS A 97 9.42 8.47 -20.85
N PRO A 98 8.40 9.27 -21.15
CA PRO A 98 7.55 10.05 -20.23
C PRO A 98 6.71 9.15 -19.32
N ASP A 99 5.98 9.72 -18.35
CA ASP A 99 5.02 8.99 -17.54
C ASP A 99 3.84 8.47 -18.37
N ALA A 100 2.93 7.73 -17.74
CA ALA A 100 1.79 7.12 -18.45
C ALA A 100 0.80 8.15 -19.06
N ALA A 101 0.85 9.41 -18.61
CA ALA A 101 0.07 10.51 -19.14
C ALA A 101 0.84 11.39 -20.15
N GLY A 102 2.09 11.03 -20.49
CA GLY A 102 2.93 11.75 -21.43
C GLY A 102 3.78 12.86 -20.83
N ASN A 103 3.83 12.99 -19.50
CA ASN A 103 4.60 14.03 -18.83
C ASN A 103 6.05 13.55 -18.59
N ALA A 104 7.01 14.23 -19.20
CA ALA A 104 8.44 13.91 -19.06
C ALA A 104 9.06 14.39 -17.73
N SER A 105 8.41 15.32 -17.01
CA SER A 105 8.92 15.86 -15.76
C SER A 105 8.58 15.01 -14.53
N THR A 106 7.62 14.09 -14.63
CA THR A 106 7.27 13.16 -13.56
C THR A 106 8.48 12.28 -13.23
N ARG A 107 8.87 12.25 -11.94
CA ARG A 107 9.93 11.38 -11.49
C ARG A 107 9.50 9.92 -11.61
N THR A 108 10.35 9.10 -12.18
CA THR A 108 10.21 7.64 -12.17
C THR A 108 10.34 7.11 -10.75
N VAL A 109 9.90 5.89 -10.48
CA VAL A 109 10.06 5.28 -9.15
C VAL A 109 11.52 5.20 -8.75
N THR A 110 12.42 4.89 -9.70
CA THR A 110 13.87 4.91 -9.48
C THR A 110 14.36 6.31 -9.06
N GLU A 111 13.97 7.34 -9.80
CA GLU A 111 14.35 8.73 -9.47
C GLU A 111 13.75 9.22 -8.14
N GLN A 112 12.61 8.69 -7.71
CA GLN A 112 12.03 8.96 -6.40
C GLN A 112 12.92 8.40 -5.28
N ILE A 113 13.40 7.15 -5.45
CA ILE A 113 14.30 6.49 -4.51
C ILE A 113 15.64 7.25 -4.44
N ASP A 114 16.18 7.60 -5.59
CA ASP A 114 17.44 8.38 -5.68
C ASP A 114 17.30 9.73 -4.99
N ALA A 115 16.17 10.41 -5.15
CA ALA A 115 15.90 11.67 -4.49
C ALA A 115 15.82 11.53 -2.96
N PHE A 116 15.25 10.44 -2.45
CA PHE A 116 15.28 10.13 -1.03
C PHE A 116 16.72 9.88 -0.55
N LEU A 117 17.48 9.04 -1.25
CA LEU A 117 18.86 8.69 -0.88
C LEU A 117 19.81 9.89 -0.94
N ALA A 118 19.55 10.86 -1.81
CA ALA A 118 20.29 12.12 -1.85
C ALA A 118 20.05 13.01 -0.62
N SER A 119 18.92 12.86 0.07
CA SER A 119 18.55 13.66 1.25
C SER A 119 18.70 12.91 2.58
N GLY A 120 18.90 11.59 2.53
CA GLY A 120 18.97 10.77 3.73
C GLY A 120 19.27 9.30 3.45
N SER A 121 19.04 8.47 4.45
CA SER A 121 19.21 7.02 4.38
C SER A 121 18.07 6.29 5.06
N PHE A 122 17.89 5.02 4.74
CA PHE A 122 16.97 4.14 5.43
C PHE A 122 17.49 3.78 6.83
N ALA A 123 16.57 3.68 7.77
CA ALA A 123 16.83 3.20 9.12
C ALA A 123 16.14 1.86 9.35
N ALA A 124 16.64 1.07 10.31
CA ALA A 124 16.06 -0.25 10.64
C ALA A 124 14.60 -0.20 11.12
N THR A 125 14.14 0.98 11.56
CA THR A 125 12.78 1.22 12.04
C THR A 125 11.88 1.89 11.00
N ASP A 126 12.34 2.03 9.75
CA ASP A 126 11.52 2.55 8.67
C ASP A 126 10.63 1.47 8.09
N VAL A 127 9.43 1.86 7.70
CA VAL A 127 8.57 1.07 6.83
C VAL A 127 8.54 1.74 5.45
N VAL A 128 8.98 1.01 4.46
CA VAL A 128 9.01 1.46 3.07
C VAL A 128 7.86 0.81 2.31
N MET A 129 7.02 1.63 1.71
CA MET A 129 5.90 1.20 0.88
C MET A 129 6.22 1.52 -0.59
N VAL A 130 6.17 0.50 -1.43
CA VAL A 130 6.51 0.65 -2.86
C VAL A 130 5.39 0.11 -3.71
N SER A 131 5.00 0.85 -4.72
CA SER A 131 4.15 0.39 -5.82
C SER A 131 4.77 0.79 -7.15
N GLY A 132 4.53 -0.02 -8.19
CA GLY A 132 5.05 0.31 -9.52
C GLY A 132 4.62 -0.71 -10.56
N GLY A 133 4.72 -0.31 -11.84
CA GLY A 133 4.41 -1.17 -12.97
C GLY A 133 3.02 -0.96 -13.57
N VAL A 134 2.03 -0.46 -12.84
CA VAL A 134 0.70 -0.18 -13.41
C VAL A 134 0.82 0.88 -14.51
N SER A 135 1.55 1.95 -14.26
CA SER A 135 1.79 3.02 -15.23
C SER A 135 2.61 2.54 -16.44
N ASP A 136 3.53 1.59 -16.25
CA ASP A 136 4.25 0.96 -17.36
C ASP A 136 3.31 0.10 -18.21
N GLY A 137 2.43 -0.68 -17.56
CA GLY A 137 1.38 -1.44 -18.26
C GLY A 137 0.45 -0.55 -19.09
N ILE A 138 -0.01 0.57 -18.54
CA ILE A 138 -0.86 1.55 -19.24
C ILE A 138 -0.13 2.12 -20.46
N ALA A 139 1.13 2.54 -20.29
CA ALA A 139 1.94 3.06 -21.39
C ALA A 139 2.22 1.99 -22.45
N GLY A 140 2.47 0.74 -22.04
CA GLY A 140 2.64 -0.39 -22.95
C GLY A 140 1.37 -0.69 -23.75
N MET A 141 0.21 -0.71 -23.13
CA MET A 141 -1.07 -0.88 -23.81
C MET A 141 -1.35 0.25 -24.80
N ALA A 142 -1.05 1.49 -24.43
CA ALA A 142 -1.19 2.63 -25.35
C ALA A 142 -0.28 2.48 -26.58
N ALA A 143 0.96 2.01 -26.40
CA ALA A 143 1.90 1.76 -27.49
C ALA A 143 1.42 0.61 -28.41
N VAL A 144 0.82 -0.45 -27.86
CA VAL A 144 0.21 -1.54 -28.63
C VAL A 144 -0.96 -1.02 -29.46
N ASN A 145 -1.85 -0.25 -28.85
CA ASN A 145 -3.01 0.32 -29.54
C ASN A 145 -2.61 1.31 -30.65
N ALA A 146 -1.48 1.98 -30.48
CA ALA A 146 -0.89 2.85 -31.51
C ALA A 146 -0.11 2.08 -32.59
N GLY A 147 0.01 0.76 -32.50
CA GLY A 147 0.78 -0.07 -33.43
C GLY A 147 2.30 0.11 -33.35
N THR A 148 2.80 0.74 -32.28
CA THR A 148 4.22 1.03 -32.09
C THR A 148 4.94 -0.02 -31.22
N CYS A 149 4.21 -0.94 -30.63
CA CYS A 149 4.75 -2.06 -29.84
C CYS A 149 3.91 -3.32 -30.10
N LEU A 150 4.58 -4.47 -30.22
CA LEU A 150 3.92 -5.78 -30.26
C LEU A 150 4.01 -6.39 -28.85
N LEU A 151 2.89 -6.89 -28.33
CA LEU A 151 2.80 -7.51 -27.00
C LEU A 151 3.82 -8.64 -26.79
N TYR A 152 4.25 -9.30 -27.86
CA TYR A 152 5.19 -10.42 -27.84
C TYR A 152 6.65 -10.02 -27.67
N THR A 153 7.01 -8.76 -27.79
CA THR A 153 8.42 -8.32 -27.69
C THR A 153 8.82 -7.89 -26.28
N SER A 154 7.87 -7.72 -25.37
CA SER A 154 8.16 -7.32 -23.99
C SER A 154 8.55 -8.50 -23.07
N ASP A 155 8.24 -9.75 -23.48
CA ASP A 155 8.55 -10.96 -22.70
C ASP A 155 9.91 -11.57 -23.04
N ALA A 156 10.68 -10.99 -23.96
CA ALA A 156 11.94 -11.53 -24.47
C ALA A 156 13.18 -10.75 -24.01
N ALA A 157 13.04 -9.91 -22.98
CA ALA A 157 14.15 -9.12 -22.44
C ALA A 157 14.50 -9.51 -20.99
#